data_e9a66dd92727959e2b9cdf02de0d82a1
#
_entry.id   e9a66dd92727959e2b9cdf02de0d82a1
#
_cell.length_a   1.000
_cell.length_b   1.000
_cell.length_c   1.000
_cell.angle_alpha   90.00
_cell.angle_beta   90.00
_cell.angle_gamma   90.00
#
_symmetry.space_group_name_H-M   'P 1'
#
loop_
_entity.id
_entity.type
_entity.pdbx_description
1 polymer ?
#
loop_
_entity_poly.entity_id
_entity_poly.type
_entity_poly.pdbx_seq_one_letter_code
_entity_poly.pdbx_strand_id
1 'polypeptide(L)' 'MVNYTVGDLDAMLAQLRDGGVDVDEKVEALDGIGRFGWAVDPEGNRFELWEPANPH' A
#
# COMPACT_ATOMS: atom_id res chain seq x y z
N MET A 1 -4.43 0.25 13.23
CA MET A 1 -3.71 0.11 11.97
C MET A 1 -3.54 1.47 11.32
N VAL A 2 -2.35 1.80 10.86
CA VAL A 2 -2.09 3.08 10.20
C VAL A 2 -2.49 2.97 8.72
N ASN A 3 -3.06 4.02 8.20
CA ASN A 3 -3.55 4.08 6.82
C ASN A 3 -2.91 5.27 6.11
N TYR A 4 -2.28 5.01 4.97
CA TYR A 4 -1.63 6.04 4.17
C TYR A 4 -2.29 6.14 2.80
N THR A 5 -2.54 7.36 2.35
CA THR A 5 -3.03 7.62 1.00
C THR A 5 -1.83 7.85 0.07
N VAL A 6 -1.80 7.15 -1.06
CA VAL A 6 -0.68 7.24 -2.00
C VAL A 6 -1.19 7.55 -3.41
N GLY A 7 -0.35 8.18 -4.22
CA GLY A 7 -0.69 8.50 -5.60
C GLY A 7 -0.43 7.37 -6.58
N ASP A 8 0.52 6.49 -6.26
CA ASP A 8 0.88 5.34 -7.09
C ASP A 8 1.20 4.17 -6.17
N LEU A 9 0.25 3.28 -6.00
CA LEU A 9 0.39 2.16 -5.08
C LEU A 9 1.49 1.20 -5.52
N ASP A 10 1.57 0.90 -6.81
CA ASP A 10 2.58 -0.04 -7.30
C ASP A 10 3.99 0.48 -7.07
N ALA A 11 4.21 1.76 -7.36
CA ALA A 11 5.52 2.38 -7.13
C ALA A 11 5.86 2.42 -5.64
N MET A 12 4.89 2.73 -4.80
CA MET A 12 5.10 2.78 -3.35
C MET A 12 5.43 1.39 -2.79
N LEU A 13 4.69 0.36 -3.21
CA LEU A 13 4.95 -1.00 -2.75
C LEU A 13 6.34 -1.48 -3.20
N ALA A 14 6.73 -1.16 -4.42
CA ALA A 14 8.06 -1.50 -4.92
C ALA A 14 9.15 -0.80 -4.11
N GLN A 15 8.95 0.46 -3.78
CA GLN A 15 9.90 1.24 -2.99
C GLN A 15 10.03 0.68 -1.58
N LEU A 16 8.92 0.32 -0.96
CA LEU A 16 8.94 -0.28 0.39
C LEU A 16 9.65 -1.63 0.38
N ARG A 17 9.37 -2.44 -0.63
CA ARG A 17 10.02 -3.76 -0.76
C ARG A 17 11.53 -3.59 -0.94
N ASP A 18 11.94 -2.64 -1.74
CA ASP A 18 13.35 -2.33 -1.99
C ASP A 18 14.04 -1.85 -0.70
N GLY A 19 13.31 -1.19 0.17
CA GLY A 19 13.80 -0.72 1.46
C GLY A 19 13.79 -1.77 2.56
N GLY A 20 13.45 -3.01 2.25
CA GLY A 20 13.45 -4.11 3.22
C GLY A 20 12.16 -4.25 4.01
N VAL A 21 11.11 -3.57 3.64
CA VAL A 21 9.81 -3.70 4.28
C VAL A 21 9.11 -4.95 3.73
N ASP A 22 8.46 -5.70 4.61
CA ASP A 22 7.72 -6.90 4.23
C ASP A 22 6.38 -6.48 3.62
N VAL A 23 6.30 -6.54 2.31
CA VAL A 23 5.10 -6.12 1.56
C VAL A 23 4.25 -7.34 1.25
N ASP A 24 2.97 -7.26 1.59
CA ASP A 24 2.00 -8.31 1.26
C ASP A 24 1.85 -8.38 -0.27
N GLU A 25 1.86 -9.58 -0.80
CA GLU A 25 1.69 -9.79 -2.24
C GLU A 25 0.26 -9.48 -2.70
N LYS A 26 -0.68 -9.49 -1.78
CA LYS A 26 -2.07 -9.24 -2.09
C LYS A 26 -2.33 -7.75 -2.24
N VAL A 27 -2.88 -7.37 -3.38
CA VAL A 27 -3.38 -6.02 -3.61
C VAL A 27 -4.86 -6.16 -3.92
N GLU A 28 -5.70 -5.42 -3.19
CA GLU A 28 -7.13 -5.48 -3.39
C GLU A 28 -7.57 -4.27 -4.21
N ALA A 29 -8.24 -4.51 -5.33
CA ALA A 29 -8.76 -3.46 -6.18
C ALA A 29 -10.28 -3.44 -6.07
N LEU A 30 -10.82 -2.28 -5.67
CA LEU A 30 -12.26 -2.08 -5.54
C LEU A 30 -12.71 -1.06 -6.56
N ASP A 31 -13.59 -1.49 -7.46
CA ASP A 31 -14.07 -0.67 -8.55
C ASP A 31 -14.75 0.61 -8.02
N GLY A 32 -14.32 1.76 -8.53
CA GLY A 32 -14.85 3.04 -8.12
C GLY A 32 -14.33 3.58 -6.80
N ILE A 33 -13.57 2.78 -6.04
CA ILE A 33 -13.05 3.17 -4.73
C ILE A 33 -11.53 3.37 -4.79
N GLY A 34 -10.80 2.38 -5.31
CA GLY A 34 -9.37 2.45 -5.42
C GLY A 34 -8.71 1.10 -5.17
N ARG A 35 -7.41 1.17 -4.88
CA ARG A 35 -6.64 -0.04 -4.58
C ARG A 35 -6.04 0.05 -3.20
N PHE A 36 -5.91 -1.10 -2.56
CA PHE A 36 -5.36 -1.21 -1.22
C PHE A 36 -4.18 -2.18 -1.22
N GLY A 37 -3.15 -1.84 -0.48
CA GLY A 37 -2.03 -2.73 -0.25
C GLY A 37 -1.67 -2.73 1.23
N TRP A 38 -0.93 -3.74 1.68
CA TRP A 38 -0.55 -3.88 3.07
C TRP A 38 0.93 -4.20 3.18
N ALA A 39 1.54 -3.70 4.24
CA ALA A 39 2.94 -3.97 4.52
C ALA A 39 3.16 -4.02 6.02
N VAL A 40 4.28 -4.65 6.41
CA VAL A 40 4.70 -4.73 7.81
C VAL A 40 6.11 -4.17 7.89
N ASP A 41 6.34 -3.20 8.78
CA ASP A 41 7.66 -2.62 8.94
C ASP A 41 8.60 -3.57 9.71
N PRO A 42 9.90 -3.27 9.76
CA PRO A 42 10.85 -4.15 10.46
C PRO A 42 10.57 -4.33 11.95
N GLU A 43 9.79 -3.43 12.53
CA GLU A 43 9.40 -3.53 13.94
C GLU A 43 8.14 -4.35 14.15
N GLY A 44 7.52 -4.85 13.08
CA GLY A 44 6.33 -5.66 13.15
C GLY A 44 5.02 -4.89 13.12
N ASN A 45 5.05 -3.61 12.82
CA ASN A 45 3.84 -2.80 12.73
C ASN A 45 3.22 -2.91 11.33
N ARG A 46 1.96 -3.33 11.27
CA ARG A 46 1.25 -3.46 10.01
C ARG A 46 0.58 -2.13 9.66
N PHE A 47 0.65 -1.78 8.38
CA PHE A 47 -0.01 -0.57 7.88
C PHE A 47 -0.64 -0.83 6.52
N GLU A 48 -1.63 -0.01 6.20
CA GLU A 48 -2.40 -0.10 4.95
C GLU A 48 -2.09 1.09 4.06
N LEU A 49 -1.98 0.84 2.77
CA LEU A 49 -1.75 1.86 1.75
C LEU A 49 -2.97 1.91 0.84
N TRP A 50 -3.43 3.10 0.53
CA TRP A 50 -4.62 3.28 -0.29
C TRP A 50 -4.33 4.24 -1.44
N GLU A 51 -4.64 3.78 -2.64
CA GLU A 51 -4.57 4.61 -3.85
C GLU A 51 -6.00 4.87 -4.32
N PRO A 52 -6.50 6.12 -4.23
CA PRO A 52 -7.85 6.43 -4.70
C PRO A 52 -8.03 6.14 -6.19
N ALA A 53 -9.20 5.65 -6.58
CA ALA A 53 -9.48 5.30 -7.96
C ALA A 53 -9.49 6.52 -8.87
N ASN A 54 -9.80 7.67 -8.32
CA ASN A 54 -9.89 8.91 -9.09
C ASN A 54 -9.14 10.02 -8.34
N PRO A 55 -7.82 10.13 -8.54
CA PRO A 55 -6.96 10.98 -7.71
C PRO A 55 -7.03 12.47 -7.99
N HIS A 56 -7.73 12.92 -9.01
CA HIS A 56 -7.77 14.36 -9.27
C HIS A 56 -8.96 15.07 -8.68
#